data_74e57a45300f6def0e2f056f522841fb
#
_entry.id   74e57a45300f6def0e2f056f522841fb
#
_cell.length_a   1.000
_cell.length_b   1.000
_cell.length_c   1.000
_cell.angle_alpha   90.00
_cell.angle_beta   90.00
_cell.angle_gamma   90.00
#
_symmetry.space_group_name_H-M   'P 1'
#
loop_
_entity.id
_entity.type
_entity.pdbx_description
1 polymer ?
#
loop_
_entity_poly.entity_id
_entity_poly.type
_entity_poly.pdbx_seq_one_letter_code
_entity_poly.pdbx_strand_id
1 'polypeptide(L)'
;MRCMQRIALLIFPLILGVASLASAQSNVAIVDVGKVFKAHPTFPGALERLKGEADQFKANSIQLQQQMVAKSEKLQMFTPGTEDYKNAETSLAQELAALEVEQRGKMRALMVREAQLHFETYQEVKSVINKFSEAKNIRLVLRHSELELDPSNPNSVMAGVNNNIVYSAPGRDITNEIIRQIGGVASLQSDTQNR
;
A
#
# COMPACT_ATOMS: atom_id res chain seq x y z
N MET A 1 -29.44 89.05 -26.14
CA MET A 1 -28.12 89.04 -25.51
C MET A 1 -27.93 87.75 -24.79
N ARG A 2 -27.02 86.97 -25.29
CA ARG A 2 -26.23 85.86 -24.70
C ARG A 2 -26.97 84.70 -24.06
N CYS A 3 -27.34 83.85 -24.91
CA CYS A 3 -27.60 82.45 -24.61
C CYS A 3 -26.26 81.66 -24.56
N MET A 4 -25.84 81.26 -23.41
CA MET A 4 -24.71 80.33 -23.30
C MET A 4 -25.26 78.98 -22.88
N GLN A 5 -25.36 78.16 -23.87
CA GLN A 5 -25.78 76.78 -23.80
C GLN A 5 -24.65 75.96 -23.20
N ARG A 6 -24.81 75.42 -22.01
CA ARG A 6 -23.89 74.53 -21.36
C ARG A 6 -24.26 73.09 -21.75
N ILE A 7 -23.53 72.56 -22.70
CA ILE A 7 -23.57 71.15 -23.05
C ILE A 7 -22.81 70.37 -21.97
N ALA A 8 -23.54 69.75 -21.09
CA ALA A 8 -22.98 68.79 -20.13
C ALA A 8 -22.78 67.45 -20.85
N LEU A 9 -21.53 67.15 -21.18
CA LEU A 9 -21.13 65.86 -21.77
C LEU A 9 -21.12 64.84 -20.63
N LEU A 10 -22.14 64.00 -20.51
CA LEU A 10 -22.19 62.85 -19.65
C LEU A 10 -21.27 61.74 -20.23
N ILE A 11 -20.04 61.70 -19.73
CA ILE A 11 -19.15 60.59 -19.95
C ILE A 11 -19.62 59.47 -19.03
N PHE A 12 -20.29 58.48 -19.60
CA PHE A 12 -20.68 57.25 -18.95
C PHE A 12 -19.43 56.32 -18.94
N PRO A 13 -18.82 56.00 -17.80
CA PRO A 13 -17.72 55.04 -17.79
C PRO A 13 -18.28 53.66 -18.07
N LEU A 14 -18.01 53.16 -19.27
CA LEU A 14 -18.20 51.75 -19.62
C LEU A 14 -17.22 50.91 -18.76
N ILE A 15 -17.69 50.47 -17.61
CA ILE A 15 -17.03 49.48 -16.80
C ILE A 15 -17.13 48.15 -17.54
N LEU A 16 -16.13 47.83 -18.38
CA LEU A 16 -15.93 46.49 -18.88
C LEU A 16 -15.62 45.61 -17.67
N GLY A 17 -16.64 44.92 -17.18
CA GLY A 17 -16.48 43.83 -16.25
C GLY A 17 -15.65 42.73 -16.94
N VAL A 18 -14.35 42.68 -16.63
CA VAL A 18 -13.53 41.53 -16.92
C VAL A 18 -14.10 40.40 -16.07
N ALA A 19 -15.10 39.69 -16.64
CA ALA A 19 -15.51 38.42 -16.11
C ALA A 19 -14.27 37.51 -16.20
N SER A 20 -13.53 37.41 -15.09
CA SER A 20 -12.53 36.38 -14.88
C SER A 20 -13.26 35.08 -15.11
N LEU A 21 -13.09 34.51 -16.30
CA LEU A 21 -13.39 33.10 -16.55
C LEU A 21 -12.51 32.33 -15.57
N ALA A 22 -13.03 32.16 -14.36
CA ALA A 22 -12.50 31.19 -13.42
C ALA A 22 -12.58 29.87 -14.17
N SER A 23 -11.49 29.50 -14.84
CA SER A 23 -11.32 28.18 -15.39
C SER A 23 -11.66 27.24 -14.25
N ALA A 24 -12.79 26.58 -14.36
CA ALA A 24 -13.13 25.48 -13.48
C ALA A 24 -12.10 24.36 -13.76
N GLN A 25 -10.86 24.60 -13.33
CA GLN A 25 -9.85 23.58 -13.30
C GLN A 25 -10.44 22.50 -12.43
N SER A 26 -10.85 21.41 -13.06
CA SER A 26 -11.28 20.23 -12.31
C SER A 26 -10.14 19.89 -11.34
N ASN A 27 -10.34 20.18 -10.05
CA ASN A 27 -9.35 19.97 -9.00
C ASN A 27 -9.25 18.48 -8.68
N VAL A 28 -8.97 17.70 -9.73
CA VAL A 28 -8.77 16.25 -9.68
C VAL A 28 -7.31 15.97 -9.94
N ALA A 29 -6.72 15.18 -9.07
CA ALA A 29 -5.37 14.64 -9.22
C ALA A 29 -5.42 13.12 -9.25
N ILE A 30 -4.32 12.51 -9.69
CA ILE A 30 -4.11 11.06 -9.64
C ILE A 30 -2.86 10.76 -8.85
N VAL A 31 -2.80 9.58 -8.25
CA VAL A 31 -1.64 9.10 -7.50
C VAL A 31 -1.45 7.60 -7.70
N ASP A 32 -0.20 7.19 -7.99
CA ASP A 32 0.19 5.79 -7.97
C ASP A 32 0.62 5.38 -6.55
N VAL A 33 -0.34 4.85 -5.79
CA VAL A 33 -0.10 4.38 -4.42
C VAL A 33 0.94 3.26 -4.39
N GLY A 34 1.00 2.41 -5.42
CA GLY A 34 2.00 1.35 -5.51
C GLY A 34 3.43 1.88 -5.60
N LYS A 35 3.65 2.94 -6.42
CA LYS A 35 4.94 3.64 -6.48
C LYS A 35 5.29 4.32 -5.17
N VAL A 36 4.30 4.94 -4.51
CA VAL A 36 4.49 5.58 -3.20
C VAL A 36 4.93 4.56 -2.15
N PHE A 37 4.30 3.39 -2.09
CA PHE A 37 4.68 2.29 -1.18
C PHE A 37 6.10 1.77 -1.46
N LYS A 38 6.46 1.60 -2.74
CA LYS A 38 7.81 1.16 -3.12
C LYS A 38 8.89 2.17 -2.73
N ALA A 39 8.56 3.46 -2.77
CA ALA A 39 9.47 4.55 -2.42
C ALA A 39 9.40 4.95 -0.93
N HIS A 40 8.52 4.31 -0.14
CA HIS A 40 8.35 4.60 1.27
C HIS A 40 9.63 4.26 2.06
N PRO A 41 10.09 5.13 2.98
CA PRO A 41 11.39 4.96 3.65
C PRO A 41 11.53 3.67 4.44
N THR A 42 10.46 3.21 5.07
CA THR A 42 10.49 2.06 6.00
C THR A 42 9.74 0.84 5.48
N PHE A 43 8.71 1.01 4.65
CA PHE A 43 7.84 -0.07 4.22
C PHE A 43 8.56 -1.20 3.47
N PRO A 44 9.41 -0.94 2.44
CA PRO A 44 10.07 -2.02 1.71
C PRO A 44 10.97 -2.87 2.60
N GLY A 45 11.73 -2.22 3.49
CA GLY A 45 12.60 -2.93 4.42
C GLY A 45 11.83 -3.73 5.50
N ALA A 46 10.67 -3.23 5.95
CA ALA A 46 9.82 -3.94 6.89
C ALA A 46 9.15 -5.16 6.22
N LEU A 47 8.69 -4.99 4.97
CA LEU A 47 8.10 -6.07 4.18
C LEU A 47 9.12 -7.19 3.89
N GLU A 48 10.36 -6.82 3.56
CA GLU A 48 11.44 -7.78 3.30
C GLU A 48 11.78 -8.59 4.55
N ARG A 49 11.88 -7.94 5.71
CA ARG A 49 12.08 -8.66 6.99
C ARG A 49 10.95 -9.65 7.25
N LEU A 50 9.70 -9.26 7.03
CA LEU A 50 8.55 -10.14 7.24
C LEU A 50 8.55 -11.33 6.29
N LYS A 51 8.94 -11.12 5.03
CA LYS A 51 9.14 -12.21 4.06
C LYS A 51 10.26 -13.17 4.51
N GLY A 52 11.38 -12.62 4.96
CA GLY A 52 12.47 -13.43 5.52
C GLY A 52 12.03 -14.29 6.70
N GLU A 53 11.21 -13.74 7.63
CA GLU A 53 10.61 -14.53 8.71
C GLU A 53 9.70 -15.64 8.19
N ALA A 54 8.90 -15.37 7.16
CA ALA A 54 8.02 -16.35 6.56
C ALA A 54 8.81 -17.49 5.86
N ASP A 55 9.88 -17.15 5.15
CA ASP A 55 10.74 -18.12 4.48
C ASP A 55 11.49 -19.01 5.48
N GLN A 56 12.03 -18.43 6.55
CA GLN A 56 12.64 -19.20 7.64
C GLN A 56 11.63 -20.13 8.32
N PHE A 57 10.43 -19.63 8.58
CA PHE A 57 9.37 -20.47 9.16
C PHE A 57 9.00 -21.62 8.23
N LYS A 58 8.88 -21.37 6.93
CA LYS A 58 8.61 -22.40 5.93
C LYS A 58 9.71 -23.48 5.90
N ALA A 59 10.98 -23.06 5.91
CA ALA A 59 12.11 -24.00 5.95
C ALA A 59 12.09 -24.86 7.21
N ASN A 60 11.88 -24.25 8.38
CA ASN A 60 11.76 -24.98 9.65
C ASN A 60 10.58 -25.95 9.64
N SER A 61 9.44 -25.55 9.08
CA SER A 61 8.25 -26.40 8.96
C SER A 61 8.52 -27.65 8.12
N ILE A 62 9.24 -27.51 7.01
CA ILE A 62 9.65 -28.65 6.18
C ILE A 62 10.55 -29.61 6.97
N GLN A 63 11.52 -29.08 7.70
CA GLN A 63 12.41 -29.89 8.55
C GLN A 63 11.63 -30.65 9.62
N LEU A 64 10.68 -29.99 10.30
CA LEU A 64 9.83 -30.64 11.31
C LEU A 64 8.95 -31.73 10.70
N GLN A 65 8.38 -31.50 9.52
CA GLN A 65 7.62 -32.52 8.80
C GLN A 65 8.48 -33.77 8.47
N GLN A 66 9.73 -33.57 8.01
CA GLN A 66 10.65 -34.67 7.77
C GLN A 66 10.95 -35.46 9.05
N GLN A 67 11.12 -34.78 10.19
CA GLN A 67 11.29 -35.45 11.48
C GLN A 67 10.06 -36.28 11.87
N MET A 68 8.84 -35.78 11.61
CA MET A 68 7.62 -36.54 11.88
C MET A 68 7.50 -37.77 11.00
N VAL A 69 7.89 -37.68 9.71
CA VAL A 69 7.96 -38.83 8.82
C VAL A 69 8.95 -39.87 9.37
N ALA A 70 10.17 -39.48 9.76
CA ALA A 70 11.15 -40.38 10.33
C ALA A 70 10.66 -41.04 11.65
N LYS A 71 9.92 -40.32 12.48
CA LYS A 71 9.28 -40.89 13.69
C LYS A 71 8.18 -41.90 13.33
N SER A 72 7.39 -41.63 12.28
CA SER A 72 6.36 -42.56 11.77
C SER A 72 7.00 -43.85 11.24
N GLU A 73 8.12 -43.75 10.54
CA GLU A 73 8.89 -44.94 10.08
C GLU A 73 9.43 -45.76 11.24
N LYS A 74 9.95 -45.10 12.29
CA LYS A 74 10.40 -45.79 13.53
C LYS A 74 9.26 -46.51 14.24
N LEU A 75 8.05 -45.95 14.21
CA LEU A 75 6.87 -46.57 14.84
C LEU A 75 6.60 -47.94 14.21
N GLN A 76 6.84 -48.13 12.92
CA GLN A 76 6.68 -49.42 12.21
C GLN A 76 7.67 -50.51 12.69
N MET A 77 8.73 -50.16 13.41
CA MET A 77 9.68 -51.11 13.97
C MET A 77 9.18 -51.72 15.30
N PHE A 78 8.18 -51.15 15.93
CA PHE A 78 7.57 -51.71 17.14
C PHE A 78 6.53 -52.77 16.82
N THR A 79 6.37 -53.73 17.69
CA THR A 79 5.32 -54.76 17.53
C THR A 79 3.97 -54.13 17.88
N PRO A 80 3.01 -54.12 16.94
CA PRO A 80 1.68 -53.58 17.20
C PRO A 80 1.00 -54.22 18.41
N GLY A 81 0.37 -53.38 19.25
CA GLY A 81 -0.36 -53.80 20.46
C GLY A 81 0.50 -53.87 21.73
N THR A 82 1.82 -53.71 21.62
CA THR A 82 2.68 -53.60 22.80
C THR A 82 2.54 -52.21 23.47
N GLU A 83 2.93 -52.10 24.73
CA GLU A 83 2.91 -50.83 25.45
C GLU A 83 3.83 -49.79 24.81
N ASP A 84 5.00 -50.22 24.36
CA ASP A 84 5.95 -49.36 23.64
C ASP A 84 5.36 -48.79 22.33
N TYR A 85 4.64 -49.65 21.57
CA TYR A 85 3.93 -49.18 20.37
C TYR A 85 2.89 -48.14 20.68
N LYS A 86 2.02 -48.38 21.69
CA LYS A 86 0.96 -47.44 22.09
C LYS A 86 1.52 -46.11 22.57
N ASN A 87 2.59 -46.12 23.36
CA ASN A 87 3.24 -44.93 23.87
C ASN A 87 3.85 -44.10 22.72
N ALA A 88 4.56 -44.76 21.79
CA ALA A 88 5.15 -44.11 20.63
C ALA A 88 4.10 -43.53 19.69
N GLU A 89 3.01 -44.27 19.41
CA GLU A 89 1.85 -43.83 18.61
C GLU A 89 1.17 -42.60 19.23
N THR A 90 0.91 -42.64 20.53
CA THR A 90 0.29 -41.53 21.25
C THR A 90 1.18 -40.27 21.21
N SER A 91 2.48 -40.43 21.46
CA SER A 91 3.44 -39.33 21.41
C SER A 91 3.50 -38.71 20.00
N LEU A 92 3.57 -39.54 18.96
CA LEU A 92 3.60 -39.05 17.57
C LEU A 92 2.31 -38.32 17.21
N ALA A 93 1.15 -38.83 17.61
CA ALA A 93 -0.15 -38.18 17.33
C ALA A 93 -0.23 -36.80 18.04
N GLN A 94 0.26 -36.70 19.28
CA GLN A 94 0.29 -35.43 20.02
C GLN A 94 1.25 -34.43 19.35
N GLU A 95 2.44 -34.87 18.96
CA GLU A 95 3.40 -34.01 18.29
C GLU A 95 2.90 -33.51 16.96
N LEU A 96 2.25 -34.36 16.14
CA LEU A 96 1.66 -33.95 14.86
C LEU A 96 0.55 -32.93 15.07
N ALA A 97 -0.34 -33.15 16.04
CA ALA A 97 -1.41 -32.21 16.37
C ALA A 97 -0.87 -30.83 16.85
N ALA A 98 0.15 -30.86 17.70
CA ALA A 98 0.80 -29.65 18.19
C ALA A 98 1.47 -28.88 17.04
N LEU A 99 2.21 -29.57 16.18
CA LEU A 99 2.86 -28.99 15.01
C LEU A 99 1.84 -28.32 14.06
N GLU A 100 0.73 -28.97 13.80
CA GLU A 100 -0.33 -28.42 12.94
C GLU A 100 -0.92 -27.12 13.53
N VAL A 101 -1.21 -27.10 14.83
CA VAL A 101 -1.72 -25.91 15.53
C VAL A 101 -0.70 -24.78 15.49
N GLU A 102 0.57 -25.07 15.75
CA GLU A 102 1.66 -24.10 15.71
C GLU A 102 1.84 -23.50 14.30
N GLN A 103 1.87 -24.34 13.27
CA GLN A 103 2.00 -23.91 11.89
C GLN A 103 0.86 -22.97 11.47
N ARG A 104 -0.39 -23.34 11.77
CA ARG A 104 -1.56 -22.49 11.47
C ARG A 104 -1.49 -21.17 12.25
N GLY A 105 -1.15 -21.23 13.52
CA GLY A 105 -1.03 -20.04 14.37
C GLY A 105 0.03 -19.07 13.85
N LYS A 106 1.21 -19.57 13.53
CA LYS A 106 2.33 -18.76 13.00
C LYS A 106 2.01 -18.15 11.64
N MET A 107 1.44 -18.94 10.72
CA MET A 107 1.02 -18.45 9.40
C MET A 107 0.01 -17.32 9.53
N ARG A 108 -1.00 -17.50 10.40
CA ARG A 108 -2.00 -16.46 10.67
C ARG A 108 -1.36 -15.20 11.25
N ALA A 109 -0.44 -15.35 12.20
CA ALA A 109 0.27 -14.21 12.80
C ALA A 109 1.07 -13.42 11.77
N LEU A 110 1.76 -14.10 10.85
CA LEU A 110 2.49 -13.46 9.75
C LEU A 110 1.55 -12.67 8.82
N MET A 111 0.42 -13.28 8.41
CA MET A 111 -0.59 -12.60 7.58
C MET A 111 -1.19 -11.36 8.26
N VAL A 112 -1.45 -11.44 9.57
CA VAL A 112 -1.96 -10.30 10.33
C VAL A 112 -0.92 -9.18 10.41
N ARG A 113 0.35 -9.51 10.64
CA ARG A 113 1.43 -8.52 10.69
C ARG A 113 1.64 -7.85 9.31
N GLU A 114 1.55 -8.61 8.22
CA GLU A 114 1.63 -8.07 6.87
C GLU A 114 0.46 -7.10 6.58
N ALA A 115 -0.76 -7.51 6.92
CA ALA A 115 -1.94 -6.65 6.77
C ALA A 115 -1.83 -5.36 7.60
N GLN A 116 -1.30 -5.47 8.83
CA GLN A 116 -1.09 -4.31 9.70
C GLN A 116 -0.03 -3.37 9.14
N LEU A 117 1.10 -3.89 8.63
CA LEU A 117 2.13 -3.08 7.97
C LEU A 117 1.56 -2.31 6.78
N HIS A 118 0.77 -2.97 5.93
CA HIS A 118 0.09 -2.32 4.81
C HIS A 118 -0.90 -1.25 5.28
N PHE A 119 -1.67 -1.54 6.33
CA PHE A 119 -2.64 -0.60 6.87
C PHE A 119 -1.98 0.66 7.43
N GLU A 120 -0.97 0.51 8.27
CA GLU A 120 -0.25 1.64 8.88
C GLU A 120 0.39 2.53 7.81
N THR A 121 1.10 1.91 6.87
CA THR A 121 1.70 2.64 5.74
C THR A 121 0.64 3.36 4.90
N TYR A 122 -0.51 2.70 4.64
CA TYR A 122 -1.59 3.34 3.90
C TYR A 122 -2.19 4.55 4.63
N GLN A 123 -2.35 4.48 5.95
CA GLN A 123 -2.83 5.61 6.74
C GLN A 123 -1.85 6.78 6.69
N GLU A 124 -0.54 6.52 6.75
CA GLU A 124 0.48 7.55 6.61
C GLU A 124 0.43 8.21 5.24
N VAL A 125 0.44 7.42 4.16
CA VAL A 125 0.29 7.90 2.78
C VAL A 125 -0.97 8.72 2.61
N LYS A 126 -2.11 8.24 3.12
CA LYS A 126 -3.39 8.95 3.07
C LYS A 126 -3.34 10.29 3.81
N SER A 127 -2.68 10.34 4.96
CA SER A 127 -2.50 11.59 5.72
C SER A 127 -1.71 12.63 4.92
N VAL A 128 -0.62 12.20 4.27
CA VAL A 128 0.19 13.08 3.41
C VAL A 128 -0.60 13.57 2.20
N ILE A 129 -1.34 12.67 1.53
CA ILE A 129 -2.21 13.04 0.40
C ILE A 129 -3.25 14.08 0.84
N ASN A 130 -3.90 13.91 1.99
CA ASN A 130 -4.90 14.84 2.50
C ASN A 130 -4.29 16.23 2.72
N LYS A 131 -3.18 16.33 3.46
CA LYS A 131 -2.48 17.59 3.73
C LYS A 131 -2.06 18.30 2.43
N PHE A 132 -1.51 17.54 1.48
CA PHE A 132 -1.12 18.08 0.18
C PHE A 132 -2.32 18.58 -0.62
N SER A 133 -3.40 17.80 -0.62
CA SER A 133 -4.62 18.14 -1.36
C SER A 133 -5.30 19.40 -0.82
N GLU A 134 -5.37 19.55 0.50
CA GLU A 134 -5.87 20.76 1.16
C GLU A 134 -5.03 21.99 0.80
N ALA A 135 -3.69 21.88 0.89
CA ALA A 135 -2.78 22.97 0.55
C ALA A 135 -2.84 23.39 -0.93
N LYS A 136 -3.22 22.48 -1.83
CA LYS A 136 -3.30 22.70 -3.28
C LYS A 136 -4.73 22.86 -3.80
N ASN A 137 -5.74 22.92 -2.93
CA ASN A 137 -7.17 22.96 -3.29
C ASN A 137 -7.58 21.82 -4.24
N ILE A 138 -6.99 20.62 -4.10
CA ILE A 138 -7.37 19.42 -4.83
C ILE A 138 -8.59 18.83 -4.14
N ARG A 139 -9.69 18.66 -4.87
CA ARG A 139 -10.97 18.20 -4.32
C ARG A 139 -11.18 16.70 -4.43
N LEU A 140 -10.45 16.05 -5.34
CA LEU A 140 -10.55 14.62 -5.59
C LEU A 140 -9.18 14.09 -6.00
N VAL A 141 -8.73 13.04 -5.32
CA VAL A 141 -7.55 12.27 -5.71
C VAL A 141 -7.98 10.86 -6.07
N LEU A 142 -7.65 10.42 -7.28
CA LEU A 142 -7.94 9.09 -7.77
C LEU A 142 -6.68 8.25 -7.76
N ARG A 143 -6.84 7.00 -7.34
CA ARG A 143 -5.76 6.02 -7.46
C ARG A 143 -5.63 5.60 -8.92
N HIS A 144 -4.40 5.58 -9.41
CA HIS A 144 -4.07 4.92 -10.68
C HIS A 144 -2.87 3.99 -10.51
N SER A 145 -2.59 3.21 -11.52
CA SER A 145 -1.38 2.38 -11.60
C SER A 145 -0.80 2.56 -12.98
N GLU A 146 0.45 2.99 -13.04
CA GLU A 146 1.21 3.05 -14.28
C GLU A 146 1.79 1.66 -14.53
N LEU A 147 1.07 0.87 -15.31
CA LEU A 147 1.47 -0.49 -15.66
C LEU A 147 2.05 -0.48 -17.07
N GLU A 148 3.28 -0.95 -17.21
CA GLU A 148 3.79 -1.37 -18.52
C GLU A 148 3.09 -2.66 -18.90
N LEU A 149 2.38 -2.62 -20.03
CA LEU A 149 1.66 -3.79 -20.54
C LEU A 149 2.63 -4.69 -21.26
N ASP A 150 2.79 -5.90 -20.76
CA ASP A 150 3.53 -6.96 -21.43
C ASP A 150 2.55 -7.90 -22.13
N PRO A 151 2.51 -7.91 -23.48
CA PRO A 151 1.59 -8.79 -24.25
C PRO A 151 1.84 -10.28 -24.00
N SER A 152 3.03 -10.65 -23.55
CA SER A 152 3.38 -12.04 -23.23
C SER A 152 2.86 -12.49 -21.86
N ASN A 153 2.43 -11.53 -21.01
CA ASN A 153 1.91 -11.77 -19.67
C ASN A 153 0.41 -11.44 -19.58
N PRO A 154 -0.49 -12.43 -19.66
CA PRO A 154 -1.94 -12.19 -19.63
C PRO A 154 -2.41 -11.41 -18.39
N ASN A 155 -1.75 -11.62 -17.22
CA ASN A 155 -2.09 -10.89 -15.98
C ASN A 155 -1.76 -9.41 -16.09
N SER A 156 -0.66 -9.05 -16.74
CA SER A 156 -0.28 -7.66 -17.02
C SER A 156 -1.32 -6.97 -17.91
N VAL A 157 -1.72 -7.64 -18.99
CA VAL A 157 -2.74 -7.13 -19.92
C VAL A 157 -4.07 -6.93 -19.21
N MET A 158 -4.54 -7.93 -18.46
CA MET A 158 -5.80 -7.83 -17.71
C MET A 158 -5.75 -6.74 -16.63
N ALA A 159 -4.63 -6.57 -15.95
CA ALA A 159 -4.45 -5.47 -15.00
C ALA A 159 -4.55 -4.09 -15.67
N GLY A 160 -3.99 -3.94 -16.88
CA GLY A 160 -4.09 -2.71 -17.64
C GLY A 160 -5.50 -2.42 -18.14
N VAL A 161 -6.20 -3.44 -18.65
CA VAL A 161 -7.60 -3.31 -19.09
C VAL A 161 -8.53 -2.92 -17.93
N ASN A 162 -8.24 -3.42 -16.72
CA ASN A 162 -9.00 -3.10 -15.52
C ASN A 162 -8.57 -1.78 -14.84
N ASN A 163 -7.65 -1.02 -15.43
CA ASN A 163 -7.24 0.26 -14.88
C ASN A 163 -8.37 1.29 -15.07
N ASN A 164 -8.82 1.90 -13.97
CA ASN A 164 -9.92 2.85 -13.98
C ASN A 164 -9.58 4.19 -14.66
N ILE A 165 -8.29 4.52 -14.78
CA ILE A 165 -7.81 5.77 -15.36
C ILE A 165 -7.06 5.44 -16.64
N VAL A 166 -7.71 5.68 -17.76
CA VAL A 166 -7.16 5.43 -19.10
C VAL A 166 -6.28 6.57 -19.60
N TYR A 167 -6.61 7.80 -19.18
CA TYR A 167 -5.90 9.01 -19.56
C TYR A 167 -5.92 10.05 -18.45
N SER A 168 -4.80 10.72 -18.25
CA SER A 168 -4.70 11.93 -17.43
C SER A 168 -3.85 12.98 -18.13
N ALA A 169 -4.27 14.23 -18.04
CA ALA A 169 -3.48 15.34 -18.59
C ALA A 169 -2.17 15.52 -17.81
N PRO A 170 -1.09 16.00 -18.46
CA PRO A 170 0.16 16.32 -17.77
C PRO A 170 -0.05 17.23 -16.56
N GLY A 171 0.70 16.99 -15.48
CA GLY A 171 0.59 17.76 -14.24
C GLY A 171 -0.57 17.37 -13.32
N ARG A 172 -1.33 16.31 -13.64
CA ARG A 172 -2.36 15.77 -12.76
C ARG A 172 -1.84 14.70 -11.81
N ASP A 173 -0.74 14.07 -12.15
CA ASP A 173 -0.09 13.05 -11.31
C ASP A 173 0.74 13.74 -10.22
N ILE A 174 0.35 13.47 -8.97
CA ILE A 174 1.01 14.00 -7.76
C ILE A 174 1.90 12.96 -7.07
N THR A 175 2.13 11.81 -7.69
CA THR A 175 2.89 10.69 -7.09
C THR A 175 4.26 11.13 -6.57
N ASN A 176 5.03 11.84 -7.39
CA ASN A 176 6.38 12.27 -7.01
C ASN A 176 6.37 13.32 -5.89
N GLU A 177 5.35 14.17 -5.84
CA GLU A 177 5.15 15.15 -4.76
C GLU A 177 4.88 14.45 -3.43
N ILE A 178 4.01 13.43 -3.45
CA ILE A 178 3.71 12.63 -2.26
C ILE A 178 4.94 11.86 -1.79
N ILE A 179 5.70 11.24 -2.70
CA ILE A 179 6.95 10.53 -2.35
C ILE A 179 7.93 11.46 -1.65
N ARG A 180 8.13 12.68 -2.18
CA ARG A 180 9.03 13.67 -1.56
C ARG A 180 8.58 14.07 -0.16
N GLN A 181 7.27 14.25 0.05
CA GLN A 181 6.75 14.62 1.36
C GLN A 181 6.88 13.50 2.38
N ILE A 182 6.64 12.25 1.99
CA ILE A 182 6.82 11.09 2.87
C ILE A 182 8.28 10.96 3.27
N GLY A 183 9.23 11.11 2.33
CA GLY A 183 10.66 11.09 2.63
C GLY A 183 11.08 12.21 3.58
N GLY A 184 10.51 13.41 3.44
CA GLY A 184 10.75 14.55 4.34
C GLY A 184 10.18 14.34 5.76
N VAL A 185 9.01 13.74 5.89
CA VAL A 185 8.40 13.41 7.19
C VAL A 185 9.24 12.36 7.93
N ALA A 186 9.70 11.34 7.24
CA ALA A 186 10.52 10.28 7.83
C ALA A 186 11.87 10.79 8.35
N SER A 187 12.50 11.75 7.67
CA SER A 187 13.75 12.36 8.15
C SER A 187 13.56 13.17 9.43
N LEU A 188 12.43 13.84 9.59
CA LEU A 188 12.10 14.59 10.80
C LEU A 188 11.79 13.68 12.00
N GLN A 189 11.22 12.51 11.77
CA GLN A 189 10.91 11.53 12.82
C GLN A 189 12.17 10.81 13.32
N SER A 190 13.14 10.53 12.45
CA SER A 190 14.41 9.93 12.85
C SER A 190 15.26 10.85 13.72
N ASP A 191 15.21 12.17 13.49
CA ASP A 191 15.94 13.16 14.31
C ASP A 191 15.31 13.35 15.70
N THR A 192 14.02 13.08 15.87
CA THR A 192 13.32 13.22 17.15
C THR A 192 13.51 11.99 18.06
N GLN A 193 13.80 10.83 17.51
CA GLN A 193 14.08 9.59 18.27
C GLN A 193 15.53 9.48 18.76
N ASN A 194 16.44 10.31 18.22
CA ASN A 194 17.87 10.29 18.56
C ASN A 194 18.28 11.42 19.53
N ARG A 195 17.33 12.11 20.13
CA ARG A 195 17.52 13.12 21.20
C ARG A 195 16.93 12.64 22.53
#